data_e9ba76a346e1fcd4d9841aceab5865a8
#
_entry.id   e9ba76a346e1fcd4d9841aceab5865a8
#
_cell.length_a   1.000
_cell.length_b   1.000
_cell.length_c   1.000
_cell.angle_alpha   90.00
_cell.angle_beta   90.00
_cell.angle_gamma   90.00
#
_symmetry.space_group_name_H-M   'P 1'
#
loop_
_entity.id
_entity.type
_entity.pdbx_description
1 polymer ?
#
loop_
_entity_poly.entity_id
_entity_poly.type
_entity_poly.pdbx_seq_one_letter_code
_entity_poly.pdbx_strand_id
1 'polypeptide(L)'
;MLDIAEKLRKAAGLFVELPHSSRTEADAGPDSDTELGTRTVDEMVRASAGPNLDEITVPPSAAPAFVTSGGKADFAAIYQSAGLPAVPFSAEQMLDMLDSLPAELPLAMRRQTVKVTLGALGKTTGTTSDSIVADASRKLAALAAYAGNLGQQTKAQTAAA
;
A
#
# COMPACT_ATOMS: atom_id res chain seq x y z
N MET A 1 -6.27 1.38 15.18
CA MET A 1 -6.53 0.76 13.89
C MET A 1 -6.47 1.72 12.69
N LEU A 2 -6.71 2.99 12.88
CA LEU A 2 -6.68 4.00 11.81
C LEU A 2 -5.25 4.33 11.32
N ASP A 3 -4.24 4.09 12.13
CA ASP A 3 -2.87 4.56 11.92
C ASP A 3 -2.15 3.89 10.73
N ILE A 4 -2.29 2.59 10.55
CA ILE A 4 -1.62 1.85 9.46
C ILE A 4 -2.27 2.14 8.10
N ALA A 5 -3.59 2.19 8.05
CA ALA A 5 -4.30 2.53 6.82
C ALA A 5 -4.02 3.98 6.38
N GLU A 6 -3.89 4.88 7.35
CA GLU A 6 -3.53 6.28 7.11
C GLU A 6 -2.07 6.41 6.66
N LYS A 7 -1.15 5.69 7.30
CA LYS A 7 0.27 5.62 6.90
C LYS A 7 0.44 5.03 5.50
N LEU A 8 -0.27 3.96 5.16
CA LEU A 8 -0.23 3.36 3.83
C LEU A 8 -0.80 4.30 2.76
N ARG A 9 -1.89 5.02 3.05
CA ARG A 9 -2.42 6.06 2.14
C ARG A 9 -1.45 7.21 1.95
N LYS A 10 -0.77 7.62 3.02
CA LYS A 10 0.23 8.69 2.97
C LYS A 10 1.47 8.27 2.18
N ALA A 11 1.89 7.01 2.29
CA ALA A 11 2.97 6.44 1.49
C ALA A 11 2.58 6.33 0.01
N ALA A 12 1.36 5.87 -0.30
CA ALA A 12 0.85 5.82 -1.67
C ALA A 12 0.82 7.23 -2.31
N GLY A 13 0.44 8.28 -1.56
CA GLY A 13 0.46 9.67 -2.03
C GLY A 13 1.85 10.23 -2.34
N LEU A 14 2.91 9.61 -1.83
CA LEU A 14 4.30 9.98 -2.16
C LEU A 14 4.75 9.46 -3.55
N PHE A 15 4.11 8.39 -4.02
CA PHE A 15 4.45 7.75 -5.30
C PHE A 15 3.50 8.13 -6.43
N VAL A 16 2.28 8.58 -6.08
CA VAL A 16 1.24 8.96 -7.06
C VAL A 16 1.00 10.46 -6.91
N GLU A 17 1.48 11.26 -7.85
CA GLU A 17 0.98 12.63 -8.00
C GLU A 17 -0.44 12.56 -8.55
N LEU A 18 -1.43 12.82 -7.68
CA LEU A 18 -2.78 13.06 -8.12
C LEU A 18 -2.78 14.33 -8.99
N PRO A 19 -3.32 14.30 -10.20
CA PRO A 19 -3.35 15.47 -11.05
C PRO A 19 -4.27 16.54 -10.43
N HIS A 20 -3.67 17.54 -9.80
CA HIS A 20 -4.37 18.79 -9.55
C HIS A 20 -4.45 19.54 -10.88
N SER A 21 -5.66 19.65 -11.39
CA SER A 21 -5.98 20.48 -12.54
C SER A 21 -5.56 21.93 -12.26
N SER A 22 -4.44 22.35 -12.81
CA SER A 22 -4.17 23.73 -13.14
C SER A 22 -3.15 23.79 -14.26
N ARG A 23 -3.69 24.07 -15.40
CA ARG A 23 -3.08 24.38 -16.67
C ARG A 23 -2.15 25.59 -16.53
N THR A 24 -0.86 25.43 -16.80
CA THR A 24 -0.03 26.49 -17.40
C THR A 24 1.05 25.84 -18.25
N GLU A 25 1.06 26.21 -19.52
CA GLU A 25 2.00 25.81 -20.54
C GLU A 25 3.40 26.41 -20.30
N ALA A 26 4.39 25.67 -20.79
CA ALA A 26 5.72 26.02 -21.27
C ALA A 26 6.86 25.55 -20.35
N ASP A 27 7.57 24.53 -20.74
CA ASP A 27 8.90 24.54 -21.37
C ASP A 27 9.42 23.10 -21.51
N ALA A 28 9.96 22.79 -22.67
CA ALA A 28 10.40 21.47 -23.09
C ALA A 28 11.85 21.22 -22.67
N GLY A 29 12.07 20.13 -21.90
CA GLY A 29 13.38 19.51 -21.73
C GLY A 29 13.22 17.99 -21.71
N PRO A 30 14.07 17.19 -22.40
CA PRO A 30 13.89 15.75 -22.48
C PRO A 30 14.51 15.07 -21.25
N ASP A 31 13.74 14.93 -20.19
CA ASP A 31 14.12 14.12 -19.03
C ASP A 31 13.17 12.95 -18.85
N SER A 32 13.77 11.77 -18.86
CA SER A 32 13.16 10.44 -18.76
C SER A 32 12.41 10.16 -17.41
N ASP A 33 12.02 11.19 -16.69
CA ASP A 33 11.34 11.10 -15.39
C ASP A 33 9.80 11.14 -15.48
N THR A 34 9.23 11.20 -16.70
CA THR A 34 7.79 11.43 -16.90
C THR A 34 6.94 10.15 -16.87
N GLU A 35 7.51 8.95 -16.77
CA GLU A 35 6.74 7.72 -16.84
C GLU A 35 6.07 7.30 -15.51
N LEU A 36 6.49 7.83 -14.37
CA LEU A 36 5.88 7.48 -13.07
C LEU A 36 4.61 8.28 -12.75
N GLY A 37 4.32 9.36 -13.48
CA GLY A 37 3.21 10.27 -13.19
C GLY A 37 1.87 9.95 -13.88
N THR A 38 1.81 8.95 -14.76
CA THR A 38 0.62 8.68 -15.59
C THR A 38 -0.05 7.33 -15.32
N ARG A 39 0.59 6.41 -14.59
CA ARG A 39 -0.01 5.11 -14.28
C ARG A 39 -0.96 5.19 -13.11
N THR A 40 -2.13 4.57 -13.27
CA THR A 40 -3.09 4.39 -12.17
C THR A 40 -2.66 3.26 -11.24
N VAL A 41 -3.14 3.29 -10.00
CA VAL A 41 -2.90 2.19 -9.03
C VAL A 41 -3.35 0.85 -9.58
N ASP A 42 -4.50 0.80 -10.26
CA ASP A 42 -5.01 -0.43 -10.87
C ASP A 42 -4.08 -0.99 -11.95
N GLU A 43 -3.47 -0.12 -12.76
CA GLU A 43 -2.48 -0.53 -13.75
C GLU A 43 -1.21 -1.08 -13.10
N MET A 44 -0.73 -0.45 -12.01
CA MET A 44 0.42 -0.94 -11.26
C MET A 44 0.13 -2.30 -10.60
N VAL A 45 -1.08 -2.48 -10.06
CA VAL A 45 -1.52 -3.75 -9.47
C VAL A 45 -1.57 -4.85 -10.54
N ARG A 46 -2.19 -4.58 -11.70
CA ARG A 46 -2.27 -5.56 -12.81
C ARG A 46 -0.91 -5.92 -13.41
N ALA A 47 0.02 -4.98 -13.42
CA ALA A 47 1.39 -5.21 -13.90
C ALA A 47 2.25 -6.00 -12.90
N SER A 48 1.84 -6.09 -11.65
CA SER A 48 2.56 -6.78 -10.57
C SER A 48 1.98 -8.16 -10.29
N ALA A 49 2.82 -9.13 -9.93
CA ALA A 49 2.38 -10.47 -9.59
C ALA A 49 1.44 -10.48 -8.37
N GLY A 50 0.30 -11.16 -8.48
CA GLY A 50 -0.69 -11.31 -7.42
C GLY A 50 -2.12 -10.99 -7.87
N PRO A 51 -3.11 -11.10 -6.96
CA PRO A 51 -4.51 -10.87 -7.29
C PRO A 51 -4.79 -9.39 -7.61
N ASN A 52 -5.82 -9.13 -8.42
CA ASN A 52 -6.35 -7.79 -8.62
C ASN A 52 -7.10 -7.32 -7.37
N LEU A 53 -7.33 -6.00 -7.24
CA LEU A 53 -7.94 -5.44 -6.03
C LEU A 53 -9.38 -5.94 -5.79
N ASP A 54 -10.13 -6.20 -6.86
CA ASP A 54 -11.50 -6.72 -6.84
C ASP A 54 -11.58 -8.22 -6.52
N GLU A 55 -10.49 -8.95 -6.68
CA GLU A 55 -10.40 -10.37 -6.35
C GLU A 55 -10.04 -10.63 -4.88
N ILE A 56 -9.60 -9.58 -4.15
CA ILE A 56 -9.16 -9.72 -2.77
C ILE A 56 -10.37 -9.82 -1.84
N THR A 57 -10.50 -10.99 -1.23
CA THR A 57 -11.56 -11.29 -0.26
C THR A 57 -10.96 -11.90 1.00
N VAL A 58 -11.59 -11.65 2.13
CA VAL A 58 -11.26 -12.29 3.41
C VAL A 58 -12.47 -13.12 3.85
N PRO A 59 -12.30 -14.41 4.16
CA PRO A 59 -13.42 -15.24 4.59
C PRO A 59 -14.08 -14.66 5.84
N PRO A 60 -15.42 -14.52 5.88
CA PRO A 60 -16.12 -13.93 7.03
C PRO A 60 -15.98 -14.78 8.32
N SER A 61 -15.82 -16.09 8.19
CA SER A 61 -15.61 -17.00 9.32
C SER A 61 -14.27 -16.84 10.03
N ALA A 62 -13.31 -16.19 9.40
CA ALA A 62 -11.95 -16.01 9.91
C ALA A 62 -11.80 -14.72 10.76
N ALA A 63 -12.78 -13.82 10.75
CA ALA A 63 -12.66 -12.51 11.40
C ALA A 63 -12.29 -12.56 12.91
N PRO A 64 -12.85 -13.44 13.75
CA PRO A 64 -12.44 -13.51 15.16
C PRO A 64 -11.06 -14.18 15.35
N ALA A 65 -10.58 -14.97 14.38
CA ALA A 65 -9.30 -15.68 14.48
C ALA A 65 -8.07 -14.77 14.26
N PHE A 66 -8.28 -13.57 13.72
CA PHE A 66 -7.21 -12.62 13.44
C PHE A 66 -6.94 -11.59 14.54
N VAL A 67 -7.33 -11.94 15.77
CA VAL A 67 -7.05 -11.12 16.95
C VAL A 67 -6.00 -11.83 17.80
N THR A 68 -4.88 -11.17 18.04
CA THR A 68 -3.86 -11.68 18.97
C THR A 68 -4.37 -11.69 20.39
N SER A 69 -3.73 -12.45 21.28
CA SER A 69 -4.06 -12.53 22.71
C SER A 69 -4.07 -11.17 23.44
N GLY A 70 -3.47 -10.13 22.83
CA GLY A 70 -3.50 -8.75 23.32
C GLY A 70 -4.62 -7.87 22.74
N GLY A 71 -5.57 -8.44 22.01
CA GLY A 71 -6.68 -7.70 21.38
C GLY A 71 -6.29 -6.88 20.15
N LYS A 72 -5.09 -7.09 19.62
CA LYS A 72 -4.61 -6.44 18.39
C LYS A 72 -4.88 -7.32 17.18
N ALA A 73 -5.17 -6.69 16.04
CA ALA A 73 -5.33 -7.42 14.78
C ALA A 73 -4.00 -8.04 14.34
N ASP A 74 -4.05 -9.30 13.91
CA ASP A 74 -2.94 -10.00 13.27
C ASP A 74 -2.97 -9.72 11.76
N PHE A 75 -2.24 -8.70 11.35
CA PHE A 75 -2.20 -8.28 9.95
C PHE A 75 -1.62 -9.35 9.03
N ALA A 76 -0.59 -10.09 9.50
CA ALA A 76 0.02 -11.14 8.69
C ALA A 76 -0.98 -12.25 8.38
N ALA A 77 -1.76 -12.68 9.38
CA ALA A 77 -2.81 -13.67 9.19
C ALA A 77 -3.94 -13.17 8.26
N ILE A 78 -4.31 -11.88 8.34
CA ILE A 78 -5.28 -11.28 7.44
C ILE A 78 -4.77 -11.31 5.99
N TYR A 79 -3.52 -10.92 5.75
CA TYR A 79 -2.92 -10.92 4.41
C TYR A 79 -2.81 -12.33 3.83
N GLN A 80 -2.41 -13.31 4.65
CA GLN A 80 -2.38 -14.71 4.23
C GLN A 80 -3.77 -15.24 3.85
N SER A 81 -4.79 -14.92 4.65
CA SER A 81 -6.17 -15.35 4.36
C SER A 81 -6.73 -14.72 3.08
N ALA A 82 -6.26 -13.53 2.74
CA ALA A 82 -6.60 -12.83 1.50
C ALA A 82 -5.79 -13.34 0.28
N GLY A 83 -4.90 -14.32 0.47
CA GLY A 83 -4.09 -14.89 -0.62
C GLY A 83 -3.04 -13.94 -1.16
N LEU A 84 -2.58 -12.96 -0.37
CA LEU A 84 -1.57 -12.02 -0.84
C LEU A 84 -0.20 -12.70 -0.96
N PRO A 85 0.53 -12.49 -2.07
CA PRO A 85 1.85 -13.07 -2.26
C PRO A 85 2.89 -12.45 -1.33
N ALA A 86 3.88 -13.24 -0.94
CA ALA A 86 5.07 -12.71 -0.30
C ALA A 86 5.89 -11.91 -1.32
N VAL A 87 6.35 -10.74 -0.91
CA VAL A 87 7.16 -9.85 -1.75
C VAL A 87 8.57 -9.72 -1.17
N PRO A 88 9.60 -9.57 -2.02
CA PRO A 88 10.99 -9.44 -1.55
C PRO A 88 11.23 -8.20 -0.68
N PHE A 89 10.48 -7.13 -0.93
CA PHE A 89 10.49 -5.90 -0.16
C PHE A 89 9.06 -5.36 -0.03
N SER A 90 8.56 -5.34 1.19
CA SER A 90 7.15 -5.04 1.45
C SER A 90 6.90 -3.55 1.65
N ALA A 91 5.61 -3.17 1.57
CA ALA A 91 5.17 -1.81 1.86
C ALA A 91 5.50 -1.37 3.30
N GLU A 92 5.45 -2.29 4.27
CA GLU A 92 5.83 -2.01 5.67
C GLU A 92 7.32 -1.69 5.79
N GLN A 93 8.19 -2.46 5.11
CA GLN A 93 9.63 -2.19 5.07
C GLN A 93 9.93 -0.83 4.44
N MET A 94 9.15 -0.43 3.42
CA MET A 94 9.23 0.90 2.84
C MET A 94 8.82 1.98 3.85
N LEU A 95 7.76 1.76 4.63
CA LEU A 95 7.33 2.69 5.67
C LEU A 95 8.38 2.84 6.77
N ASP A 96 8.97 1.74 7.23
CA ASP A 96 10.05 1.75 8.22
C ASP A 96 11.27 2.53 7.70
N MET A 97 11.59 2.36 6.42
CA MET A 97 12.65 3.14 5.77
C MET A 97 12.32 4.63 5.73
N LEU A 98 11.08 4.99 5.37
CA LEU A 98 10.63 6.39 5.35
C LEU A 98 10.60 7.02 6.74
N ASP A 99 10.19 6.27 7.75
CA ASP A 99 10.18 6.71 9.16
C ASP A 99 11.59 6.89 9.72
N SER A 100 12.58 6.19 9.16
CA SER A 100 14.00 6.34 9.53
C SER A 100 14.64 7.63 8.98
N LEU A 101 14.01 8.26 7.98
CA LEU A 101 14.51 9.53 7.43
C LEU A 101 14.22 10.69 8.38
N PRO A 102 15.18 11.63 8.58
CA PRO A 102 14.96 12.79 9.41
C PRO A 102 13.71 13.59 9.00
N ALA A 103 12.91 13.98 10.00
CA ALA A 103 11.64 14.66 9.76
C ALA A 103 11.82 16.04 9.08
N GLU A 104 12.96 16.66 9.31
CA GLU A 104 13.33 17.97 8.79
C GLU A 104 13.75 17.96 7.34
N LEU A 105 13.98 16.78 6.74
CA LEU A 105 14.36 16.68 5.33
C LEU A 105 13.25 17.21 4.42
N PRO A 106 13.57 18.12 3.49
CA PRO A 106 12.62 18.56 2.47
C PRO A 106 12.06 17.38 1.67
N LEU A 107 10.81 17.48 1.24
CA LEU A 107 10.13 16.41 0.50
C LEU A 107 10.91 15.97 -0.74
N ALA A 108 11.52 16.92 -1.46
CA ALA A 108 12.36 16.63 -2.63
C ALA A 108 13.54 15.72 -2.27
N MET A 109 14.21 16.00 -1.16
CA MET A 109 15.34 15.19 -0.68
C MET A 109 14.89 13.80 -0.23
N ARG A 110 13.74 13.68 0.43
CA ARG A 110 13.17 12.37 0.79
C ARG A 110 12.85 11.55 -0.45
N ARG A 111 12.20 12.15 -1.46
CA ARG A 111 11.92 11.50 -2.75
C ARG A 111 13.19 11.02 -3.42
N GLN A 112 14.22 11.85 -3.46
CA GLN A 112 15.51 11.50 -4.06
C GLN A 112 16.18 10.33 -3.31
N THR A 113 16.19 10.33 -1.99
CA THR A 113 16.74 9.24 -1.17
C THR A 113 16.00 7.94 -1.44
N VAL A 114 14.66 7.98 -1.44
CA VAL A 114 13.81 6.81 -1.75
C VAL A 114 14.11 6.29 -3.15
N LYS A 115 14.18 7.17 -4.15
CA LYS A 115 14.47 6.80 -5.55
C LYS A 115 15.82 6.09 -5.68
N VAL A 116 16.85 6.61 -5.03
CA VAL A 116 18.20 6.00 -5.05
C VAL A 116 18.18 4.63 -4.34
N THR A 117 17.54 4.54 -3.18
CA THR A 117 17.44 3.28 -2.42
C THR A 117 16.66 2.22 -3.19
N LEU A 118 15.52 2.59 -3.79
CA LEU A 118 14.74 1.69 -4.64
C LEU A 118 15.51 1.23 -5.87
N GLY A 119 16.28 2.12 -6.49
CA GLY A 119 17.16 1.77 -7.60
C GLY A 119 18.23 0.74 -7.22
N ALA A 120 18.76 0.83 -6.01
CA ALA A 120 19.70 -0.16 -5.48
C ALA A 120 19.01 -1.49 -5.14
N LEU A 121 17.88 -1.45 -4.47
CA LEU A 121 17.06 -2.65 -4.14
C LEU A 121 16.56 -3.36 -5.41
N GLY A 122 16.13 -2.60 -6.41
CA GLY A 122 15.63 -3.17 -7.66
C GLY A 122 16.67 -4.02 -8.39
N LYS A 123 17.94 -3.65 -8.30
CA LYS A 123 19.05 -4.43 -8.90
C LYS A 123 19.27 -5.79 -8.22
N THR A 124 18.97 -5.90 -6.93
CA THR A 124 19.23 -7.11 -6.13
C THR A 124 17.99 -7.98 -5.97
N THR A 125 16.82 -7.37 -5.83
CA THR A 125 15.56 -8.08 -5.50
C THR A 125 14.52 -8.02 -6.60
N GLY A 126 14.73 -7.22 -7.65
CA GLY A 126 13.71 -6.95 -8.68
C GLY A 126 12.56 -6.05 -8.20
N THR A 127 12.68 -5.43 -7.02
CA THR A 127 11.67 -4.55 -6.45
C THR A 127 11.58 -3.25 -7.24
N THR A 128 10.36 -2.84 -7.58
CA THR A 128 10.07 -1.57 -8.26
C THR A 128 9.13 -0.72 -7.41
N SER A 129 9.03 0.57 -7.70
CA SER A 129 8.02 1.43 -7.06
C SER A 129 6.61 0.89 -7.27
N ASP A 130 6.30 0.41 -8.48
CA ASP A 130 5.00 -0.16 -8.83
C ASP A 130 4.68 -1.40 -8.00
N SER A 131 5.67 -2.28 -7.78
CA SER A 131 5.47 -3.48 -6.97
C SER A 131 5.19 -3.14 -5.49
N ILE A 132 5.77 -2.08 -4.96
CA ILE A 132 5.50 -1.61 -3.59
C ILE A 132 4.11 -0.98 -3.50
N VAL A 133 3.73 -0.16 -4.48
CA VAL A 133 2.38 0.42 -4.53
C VAL A 133 1.32 -0.68 -4.66
N ALA A 134 1.58 -1.69 -5.49
CA ALA A 134 0.69 -2.84 -5.64
C ALA A 134 0.56 -3.63 -4.34
N ASP A 135 1.66 -3.90 -3.63
CA ASP A 135 1.64 -4.58 -2.33
C ASP A 135 0.83 -3.78 -1.30
N ALA A 136 1.10 -2.47 -1.17
CA ALA A 136 0.36 -1.59 -0.28
C ALA A 136 -1.15 -1.57 -0.59
N SER A 137 -1.51 -1.47 -1.86
CA SER A 137 -2.91 -1.41 -2.30
C SER A 137 -3.65 -2.71 -2.04
N ARG A 138 -3.03 -3.86 -2.28
CA ARG A 138 -3.58 -5.18 -1.96
C ARG A 138 -3.79 -5.35 -0.46
N LYS A 139 -2.83 -4.95 0.36
CA LYS A 139 -2.95 -4.98 1.83
C LYS A 139 -4.07 -4.09 2.33
N LEU A 140 -4.23 -2.89 1.77
CA LEU A 140 -5.37 -2.02 2.08
C LEU A 140 -6.71 -2.65 1.70
N ALA A 141 -6.81 -3.29 0.55
CA ALA A 141 -8.02 -3.99 0.13
C ALA A 141 -8.35 -5.16 1.07
N ALA A 142 -7.36 -5.95 1.48
CA ALA A 142 -7.54 -7.02 2.46
C ALA A 142 -8.01 -6.52 3.82
N LEU A 143 -7.43 -5.43 4.31
CA LEU A 143 -7.86 -4.79 5.56
C LEU A 143 -9.28 -4.21 5.47
N ALA A 144 -9.64 -3.63 4.33
CA ALA A 144 -10.99 -3.13 4.09
C ALA A 144 -12.03 -4.28 4.08
N ALA A 145 -11.72 -5.39 3.41
CA ALA A 145 -12.56 -6.58 3.38
C ALA A 145 -12.73 -7.18 4.80
N TYR A 146 -11.65 -7.27 5.56
CA TYR A 146 -11.67 -7.72 6.95
C TYR A 146 -12.55 -6.82 7.85
N ALA A 147 -12.34 -5.51 7.77
CA ALA A 147 -13.11 -4.53 8.54
C ALA A 147 -14.61 -4.58 8.19
N GLY A 148 -14.94 -4.76 6.90
CA GLY A 148 -16.32 -4.95 6.44
C GLY A 148 -16.96 -6.18 7.05
N ASN A 149 -16.28 -7.32 7.04
CA ASN A 149 -16.77 -8.56 7.65
C ASN A 149 -16.95 -8.42 9.17
N LEU A 150 -16.03 -7.80 9.87
CA LEU A 150 -16.12 -7.55 11.30
C LEU A 150 -17.33 -6.67 11.63
N GLY A 151 -17.54 -5.61 10.84
CA GLY A 151 -18.71 -4.73 10.99
C GLY A 151 -20.05 -5.45 10.78
N GLN A 152 -20.13 -6.36 9.79
CA GLN A 152 -21.32 -7.18 9.56
C GLN A 152 -21.59 -8.15 10.72
N GLN A 153 -20.56 -8.82 11.21
CA GLN A 153 -20.69 -9.72 12.36
C GLN A 153 -21.15 -8.98 13.62
N THR A 154 -20.57 -7.82 13.90
CA THR A 154 -20.99 -6.99 15.05
C THR A 154 -22.46 -6.58 14.95
N LYS A 155 -22.89 -6.13 13.76
CA LYS A 155 -24.30 -5.78 13.51
C LYS A 155 -25.22 -6.99 13.70
N ALA A 156 -24.86 -8.17 13.20
CA ALA A 156 -25.65 -9.39 13.36
C ALA A 156 -25.77 -9.80 14.83
N GLN A 157 -24.68 -9.72 15.60
CA GLN A 157 -24.67 -10.00 17.04
C GLN A 157 -25.55 -9.03 17.83
N THR A 158 -25.47 -7.74 17.50
CA THR A 158 -26.28 -6.70 18.16
C THR A 158 -27.77 -6.82 17.84
N ALA A 159 -28.09 -7.28 16.62
CA ALA A 159 -29.49 -7.51 16.22
C ALA A 159 -30.09 -8.78 16.83
N ALA A 160 -29.28 -9.74 17.28
CA ALA A 160 -29.68 -10.99 17.87
C ALA A 160 -29.79 -10.92 19.43
N ALA A 161 -29.29 -9.83 20.02
CA ALA A 161 -29.35 -9.56 21.47
C ALA A 161 -30.57 -8.74 21.84
#